data_a60e8636294015ca0a81a4b957284880
#
_entry.id   a60e8636294015ca0a81a4b957284880
#
_cell.length_a   1.000
_cell.length_b   1.000
_cell.length_c   1.000
_cell.angle_alpha   90.00
_cell.angle_beta   90.00
_cell.angle_gamma   90.00
#
_symmetry.space_group_name_H-M   'P 1'
#
loop_
_entity.id
_entity.type
_entity.pdbx_description
1 polymer ?
#
loop_
_entity_poly.entity_id
_entity_poly.type
_entity_poly.pdbx_seq_one_letter_code
_entity_poly.pdbx_strand_id
1 'polypeptide(L)'
;MHKQSTHLCLAIFAGVALVAALAVPAHAHHGWGGNATEESELTGTVEMLSVAGPHATMRINVDGQVWDITLGPPARTQRAGLQSDCIPIGSTVTLTGHRNKTADRFEMKTEQVAWGDTVFNVYPDRH
;
A
#
# COMPACT_ATOMS: atom_id res chain seq x y z
N MET A 1 40.01 47.06 4.72
CA MET A 1 38.56 46.99 4.92
C MET A 1 37.84 45.95 4.03
N HIS A 2 38.48 45.33 3.08
CA HIS A 2 37.82 44.40 2.14
C HIS A 2 37.96 42.93 2.43
N LYS A 3 38.55 42.54 3.58
CA LYS A 3 38.77 41.10 3.93
C LYS A 3 37.69 40.43 4.77
N GLN A 4 36.68 41.17 5.24
CA GLN A 4 35.67 40.60 6.13
C GLN A 4 34.42 40.06 5.42
N SER A 5 34.22 40.43 4.15
CA SER A 5 33.01 40.00 3.42
C SER A 5 33.08 38.59 2.86
N THR A 6 34.28 38.05 2.66
CA THR A 6 34.46 36.72 2.05
C THR A 6 34.20 35.58 3.00
N HIS A 7 34.45 35.77 4.30
CA HIS A 7 34.23 34.68 5.28
C HIS A 7 32.76 34.50 5.64
N LEU A 8 31.95 35.54 5.56
CA LEU A 8 30.52 35.45 5.87
C LEU A 8 29.75 34.67 4.80
N CYS A 9 30.12 34.85 3.53
CA CYS A 9 29.49 34.10 2.43
C CYS A 9 29.82 32.59 2.48
N LEU A 10 31.02 32.22 2.92
CA LEU A 10 31.41 30.81 3.02
C LEU A 10 30.66 30.07 4.14
N ALA A 11 30.40 30.75 5.25
CA ALA A 11 29.67 30.19 6.38
C ALA A 11 28.18 29.92 6.04
N ILE A 12 27.57 30.76 5.22
CA ILE A 12 26.19 30.61 4.77
C ILE A 12 26.06 29.40 3.81
N PHE A 13 27.05 29.21 2.93
CA PHE A 13 27.07 28.06 2.01
C PHE A 13 27.24 26.73 2.73
N ALA A 14 28.06 26.68 3.76
CA ALA A 14 28.26 25.47 4.55
C ALA A 14 26.99 25.07 5.33
N GLY A 15 26.24 26.07 5.83
CA GLY A 15 24.97 25.80 6.53
C GLY A 15 23.86 25.28 5.62
N VAL A 16 23.76 25.79 4.40
CA VAL A 16 22.77 25.33 3.41
C VAL A 16 23.08 23.93 2.91
N ALA A 17 24.34 23.58 2.70
CA ALA A 17 24.74 22.23 2.28
C ALA A 17 24.45 21.18 3.37
N LEU A 18 24.58 21.54 4.64
CA LEU A 18 24.31 20.63 5.75
C LEU A 18 22.81 20.34 5.92
N VAL A 19 21.94 21.36 5.69
CA VAL A 19 20.49 21.19 5.75
C VAL A 19 19.98 20.34 4.58
N ALA A 20 20.58 20.46 3.40
CA ALA A 20 20.21 19.63 2.24
C ALA A 20 20.57 18.14 2.44
N ALA A 21 21.62 17.84 3.18
CA ALA A 21 22.04 16.46 3.45
C ALA A 21 21.13 15.73 4.48
N LEU A 22 20.33 16.48 5.24
CA LEU A 22 19.40 15.91 6.22
C LEU A 22 18.00 15.66 5.66
N ALA A 23 17.73 16.07 4.44
CA ALA A 23 16.48 15.81 3.74
C ALA A 23 16.50 14.39 3.14
N VAL A 24 16.57 13.36 4.00
CA VAL A 24 16.37 11.98 3.56
C VAL A 24 14.88 11.80 3.25
N PRO A 25 14.51 11.43 2.03
CA PRO A 25 13.10 11.21 1.72
C PRO A 25 12.58 10.01 2.51
N ALA A 26 11.73 10.28 3.48
CA ALA A 26 11.05 9.27 4.29
C ALA A 26 9.92 8.54 3.53
N HIS A 27 9.88 8.61 2.21
CA HIS A 27 8.73 8.17 1.41
C HIS A 27 8.70 6.67 1.10
N ALA A 28 9.78 5.93 1.34
CA ALA A 28 9.88 4.54 0.85
C ALA A 28 9.07 3.52 1.66
N HIS A 29 8.53 3.87 2.85
CA HIS A 29 7.96 2.89 3.78
C HIS A 29 6.49 3.11 4.14
N HIS A 30 5.87 4.19 3.68
CA HIS A 30 4.46 4.44 3.94
C HIS A 30 3.57 3.47 3.18
N GLY A 31 2.77 2.70 3.90
CA GLY A 31 1.75 1.81 3.38
C GLY A 31 2.12 0.33 3.33
N TRP A 32 3.40 -0.05 3.26
CA TRP A 32 3.83 -1.45 3.21
C TRP A 32 4.75 -1.86 4.38
N GLY A 33 5.21 -0.92 5.18
CA GLY A 33 6.17 -1.16 6.26
C GLY A 33 5.70 -2.09 7.37
N GLY A 34 4.39 -2.21 7.58
CA GLY A 34 3.78 -3.15 8.54
C GLY A 34 3.51 -4.53 7.96
N ASN A 35 3.79 -4.75 6.68
CA ASN A 35 3.53 -5.99 5.97
C ASN A 35 4.80 -6.83 5.79
N ALA A 36 4.64 -8.14 5.72
CA ALA A 36 5.71 -9.07 5.41
C ALA A 36 6.27 -8.80 4.01
N THR A 37 7.57 -9.04 3.83
CA THR A 37 8.21 -8.93 2.51
C THR A 37 7.84 -10.08 1.59
N GLU A 38 7.48 -11.22 2.14
CA GLU A 38 7.02 -12.37 1.39
C GLU A 38 5.60 -12.16 0.87
N GLU A 39 5.40 -12.45 -0.40
CA GLU A 39 4.09 -12.53 -1.00
C GLU A 39 3.38 -13.81 -0.56
N SER A 40 2.10 -13.72 -0.34
CA SER A 40 1.26 -14.87 0.02
C SER A 40 -0.11 -14.77 -0.63
N GLU A 41 -0.79 -15.90 -0.70
CA GLU A 41 -2.15 -15.99 -1.21
C GLU A 41 -3.14 -16.30 -0.09
N LEU A 42 -4.34 -15.74 -0.20
CA LEU A 42 -5.50 -16.07 0.63
C LEU A 42 -6.69 -16.33 -0.28
N THR A 43 -7.37 -17.44 -0.04
CA THR A 43 -8.65 -17.75 -0.70
C THR A 43 -9.75 -17.72 0.34
N GLY A 44 -10.81 -16.98 0.07
CA GLY A 44 -11.91 -16.86 1.00
C GLY A 44 -13.18 -16.31 0.36
N THR A 45 -14.20 -16.16 1.18
CA THR A 45 -15.53 -15.69 0.77
C THR A 45 -15.66 -14.21 1.07
N VAL A 46 -16.08 -13.42 0.10
CA VAL A 46 -16.26 -11.97 0.24
C VAL A 46 -17.45 -11.69 1.15
N GLU A 47 -17.21 -10.92 2.20
CA GLU A 47 -18.22 -10.42 3.13
C GLU A 47 -18.50 -8.92 2.93
N MET A 48 -17.51 -8.17 2.42
CA MET A 48 -17.61 -6.73 2.17
C MET A 48 -16.61 -6.30 1.11
N LEU A 49 -17.00 -5.39 0.25
CA LEU A 49 -16.14 -4.70 -0.69
C LEU A 49 -16.55 -3.23 -0.75
N SER A 50 -15.62 -2.33 -0.51
CA SER A 50 -15.85 -0.89 -0.58
C SER A 50 -14.71 -0.21 -1.33
N VAL A 51 -15.03 0.37 -2.48
CA VAL A 51 -14.08 1.16 -3.28
C VAL A 51 -14.29 2.63 -2.94
N ALA A 52 -13.89 3.02 -1.73
CA ALA A 52 -13.99 4.37 -1.19
C ALA A 52 -12.65 4.79 -0.55
N GLY A 53 -12.49 6.10 -0.28
CA GLY A 53 -11.23 6.62 0.23
C GLY A 53 -11.05 6.44 1.74
N PRO A 54 -9.79 6.55 2.24
CA PRO A 54 -8.56 6.80 1.48
C PRO A 54 -8.02 5.60 0.69
N HIS A 55 -8.36 4.37 1.10
CA HIS A 55 -8.05 3.12 0.39
C HIS A 55 -9.32 2.29 0.22
N ALA A 56 -9.44 1.62 -0.90
CA ALA A 56 -10.43 0.57 -1.08
C ALA A 56 -10.15 -0.57 -0.10
N THR A 57 -11.19 -1.17 0.42
CA THR A 57 -11.10 -2.25 1.41
C THR A 57 -12.02 -3.40 1.04
N MET A 58 -11.64 -4.58 1.47
CA MET A 58 -12.43 -5.79 1.35
C MET A 58 -12.37 -6.54 2.68
N ARG A 59 -13.39 -7.33 2.96
CA ARG A 59 -13.36 -8.28 4.05
C ARG A 59 -13.70 -9.64 3.51
N ILE A 60 -12.86 -10.63 3.82
CA ILE A 60 -13.07 -12.01 3.41
C ILE A 60 -13.08 -12.94 4.62
N ASN A 61 -13.79 -14.03 4.50
CA ASN A 61 -13.78 -15.12 5.48
C ASN A 61 -12.93 -16.27 4.92
N VAL A 62 -11.89 -16.63 5.65
CA VAL A 62 -10.99 -17.74 5.33
C VAL A 62 -11.12 -18.79 6.43
N ASP A 63 -11.82 -19.86 6.15
CA ASP A 63 -12.02 -20.98 7.10
C ASP A 63 -12.55 -20.53 8.49
N GLY A 64 -13.49 -19.59 8.50
CA GLY A 64 -14.08 -19.04 9.71
C GLY A 64 -13.36 -17.84 10.31
N GLN A 65 -12.18 -17.50 9.79
CA GLN A 65 -11.43 -16.31 10.22
C GLN A 65 -11.67 -15.15 9.25
N VAL A 66 -12.12 -14.02 9.79
CA VAL A 66 -12.28 -12.79 9.02
C VAL A 66 -10.94 -12.10 8.84
N TRP A 67 -10.66 -11.70 7.60
CA TRP A 67 -9.47 -10.95 7.21
C TRP A 67 -9.87 -9.57 6.71
N ASP A 68 -9.19 -8.53 7.22
CA ASP A 68 -9.29 -7.16 6.73
C ASP A 68 -8.26 -6.95 5.61
N ILE A 69 -8.77 -6.62 4.43
CA ILE A 69 -8.00 -6.51 3.20
C ILE A 69 -7.92 -5.04 2.78
N THR A 70 -6.71 -4.54 2.59
CA THR A 70 -6.48 -3.22 2.02
C THR A 70 -6.07 -3.37 0.56
N LEU A 71 -6.80 -2.68 -0.31
CA LEU A 71 -6.51 -2.55 -1.74
C LEU A 71 -5.77 -1.24 -2.00
N GLY A 72 -5.83 -0.72 -3.20
CA GLY A 72 -5.25 0.58 -3.53
C GLY A 72 -6.16 1.75 -3.16
N PRO A 73 -5.67 2.99 -3.33
CA PRO A 73 -6.56 4.15 -3.35
C PRO A 73 -7.69 3.93 -4.36
N PRO A 74 -8.87 4.57 -4.19
CA PRO A 74 -10.03 4.33 -5.05
C PRO A 74 -9.73 4.44 -6.54
N ALA A 75 -9.01 5.48 -6.97
CA ALA A 75 -8.67 5.67 -8.38
C ALA A 75 -7.80 4.54 -8.95
N ARG A 76 -6.83 4.02 -8.19
CA ARG A 76 -5.99 2.90 -8.59
C ARG A 76 -6.81 1.60 -8.68
N THR A 77 -7.65 1.35 -7.70
CA THR A 77 -8.51 0.17 -7.64
C THR A 77 -9.52 0.16 -8.79
N GLN A 78 -10.14 1.29 -9.08
CA GLN A 78 -11.05 1.45 -10.22
C GLN A 78 -10.33 1.27 -11.56
N ARG A 79 -9.11 1.77 -11.68
CA ARG A 79 -8.29 1.58 -12.90
C ARG A 79 -7.95 0.11 -13.14
N ALA A 80 -7.85 -0.69 -12.08
CA ALA A 80 -7.71 -2.14 -12.18
C ALA A 80 -9.00 -2.85 -12.63
N GLY A 81 -10.12 -2.12 -12.69
CA GLY A 81 -11.42 -2.63 -13.08
C GLY A 81 -12.35 -2.98 -11.92
N LEU A 82 -11.92 -2.76 -10.68
CA LEU A 82 -12.69 -3.16 -9.50
C LEU A 82 -13.56 -2.01 -8.98
N GLN A 83 -14.86 -2.26 -8.92
CA GLN A 83 -15.88 -1.38 -8.36
C GLN A 83 -16.53 -2.04 -7.15
N SER A 84 -17.22 -1.27 -6.30
CA SER A 84 -17.84 -1.78 -5.07
C SER A 84 -18.90 -2.86 -5.30
N ASP A 85 -19.51 -2.89 -6.47
CA ASP A 85 -20.58 -3.82 -6.86
C ASP A 85 -20.13 -4.91 -7.85
N CYS A 86 -18.83 -4.95 -8.21
CA CYS A 86 -18.32 -5.91 -9.20
C CYS A 86 -18.39 -7.35 -8.73
N ILE A 87 -18.03 -7.59 -7.47
CA ILE A 87 -17.96 -8.94 -6.90
C ILE A 87 -19.10 -9.12 -5.91
N PRO A 88 -20.05 -10.02 -6.18
CA PRO A 88 -21.14 -10.26 -5.24
C PRO A 88 -20.65 -10.77 -3.88
N ILE A 89 -21.28 -10.30 -2.81
CA ILE A 89 -21.06 -10.85 -1.47
C ILE A 89 -21.37 -12.36 -1.50
N GLY A 90 -20.52 -13.16 -0.86
CA GLY A 90 -20.59 -14.61 -0.89
C GLY A 90 -19.74 -15.26 -1.99
N SER A 91 -19.16 -14.48 -2.89
CA SER A 91 -18.25 -15.00 -3.92
C SER A 91 -16.94 -15.45 -3.31
N THR A 92 -16.32 -16.47 -3.90
CA THR A 92 -14.97 -16.90 -3.55
C THR A 92 -13.95 -16.12 -4.38
N VAL A 93 -12.95 -15.57 -3.71
CA VAL A 93 -11.84 -14.84 -4.33
C VAL A 93 -10.51 -15.39 -3.85
N THR A 94 -9.48 -15.26 -4.68
CA THR A 94 -8.08 -15.51 -4.29
C THR A 94 -7.34 -14.18 -4.35
N LEU A 95 -6.72 -13.81 -3.24
CA LEU A 95 -5.98 -12.57 -3.08
C LEU A 95 -4.50 -12.88 -3.03
N THR A 96 -3.70 -12.10 -3.75
CA THR A 96 -2.25 -12.14 -3.70
C THR A 96 -1.74 -10.83 -3.12
N GLY A 97 -0.87 -10.91 -2.12
CA GLY A 97 -0.36 -9.73 -1.45
C GLY A 97 0.53 -10.05 -0.25
N HIS A 98 0.61 -9.12 0.66
CA HIS A 98 1.52 -9.18 1.81
C HIS A 98 0.74 -9.09 3.12
N ARG A 99 0.85 -10.14 3.92
CA ARG A 99 0.19 -10.24 5.24
C ARG A 99 0.82 -9.27 6.23
N ASN A 100 0.06 -8.87 7.25
CA ASN A 100 0.63 -8.14 8.38
C ASN A 100 1.76 -8.96 9.02
N LYS A 101 2.84 -8.29 9.41
CA LYS A 101 3.99 -8.93 10.11
C LYS A 101 3.60 -9.54 11.44
N THR A 102 2.59 -8.99 12.10
CA THR A 102 2.08 -9.48 13.37
C THR A 102 1.13 -10.64 13.10
N ALA A 103 1.45 -11.84 13.57
CA ALA A 103 0.78 -13.09 13.19
C ALA A 103 -0.70 -13.14 13.60
N ASP A 104 -1.08 -12.49 14.68
CA ASP A 104 -2.46 -12.43 15.18
C ASP A 104 -3.28 -11.26 14.61
N ARG A 105 -2.69 -10.47 13.73
CA ARG A 105 -3.40 -9.46 12.94
C ARG A 105 -3.74 -10.04 11.58
N PHE A 106 -4.99 -10.41 11.41
CA PHE A 106 -5.53 -10.97 10.17
C PHE A 106 -5.82 -9.85 9.17
N GLU A 107 -4.75 -9.32 8.61
CA GLU A 107 -4.74 -8.21 7.66
C GLU A 107 -3.81 -8.53 6.50
N MET A 108 -4.21 -8.13 5.30
CA MET A 108 -3.38 -8.25 4.11
C MET A 108 -3.48 -6.99 3.26
N LYS A 109 -2.34 -6.48 2.81
CA LYS A 109 -2.29 -5.51 1.74
C LYS A 109 -2.17 -6.25 0.42
N THR A 110 -3.18 -6.08 -0.43
CA THR A 110 -3.42 -6.90 -1.60
C THR A 110 -3.01 -6.20 -2.87
N GLU A 111 -2.30 -6.92 -3.71
CA GLU A 111 -1.83 -6.47 -5.02
C GLU A 111 -2.74 -6.93 -6.14
N GLN A 112 -3.33 -8.10 -6.01
CA GLN A 112 -4.15 -8.72 -7.03
C GLN A 112 -5.35 -9.43 -6.41
N VAL A 113 -6.50 -9.30 -7.06
CA VAL A 113 -7.73 -10.02 -6.72
C VAL A 113 -8.12 -10.88 -7.92
N ALA A 114 -8.26 -12.19 -7.72
CA ALA A 114 -8.76 -13.12 -8.71
C ALA A 114 -10.17 -13.60 -8.32
N TRP A 115 -11.10 -13.46 -9.25
CA TRP A 115 -12.48 -13.92 -9.11
C TRP A 115 -12.91 -14.64 -10.39
N GLY A 116 -13.04 -15.96 -10.33
CA GLY A 116 -13.24 -16.77 -11.52
C GLY A 116 -12.09 -16.58 -12.51
N ASP A 117 -12.42 -16.27 -13.76
CA ASP A 117 -11.45 -16.00 -14.83
C ASP A 117 -11.01 -14.53 -14.87
N THR A 118 -11.52 -13.69 -13.97
CA THR A 118 -11.21 -12.26 -13.94
C THR A 118 -10.13 -11.98 -12.90
N VAL A 119 -9.12 -11.22 -13.31
CA VAL A 119 -8.02 -10.79 -12.46
C VAL A 119 -7.97 -9.27 -12.42
N PHE A 120 -8.01 -8.72 -11.21
CA PHE A 120 -7.90 -7.29 -10.96
C PHE A 120 -6.50 -6.99 -10.42
N ASN A 121 -5.63 -6.41 -11.24
CA ASN A 121 -4.27 -6.04 -10.86
C ASN A 121 -4.25 -4.63 -10.27
N VAL A 122 -4.35 -4.53 -8.95
CA VAL A 122 -4.36 -3.26 -8.23
C VAL A 122 -2.97 -2.64 -8.22
N TYR A 123 -1.94 -3.46 -8.08
CA TYR A 123 -0.52 -3.04 -8.11
C TYR A 123 0.27 -3.90 -9.11
N PRO A 124 0.10 -3.68 -10.42
CA PRO A 124 0.74 -4.52 -11.44
C PRO A 124 2.27 -4.46 -11.43
N ASP A 125 2.84 -3.37 -10.90
CA ASP A 125 4.30 -3.19 -10.83
C ASP A 125 4.96 -3.94 -9.67
N ARG A 126 4.21 -4.72 -8.90
CA ARG A 126 4.72 -5.43 -7.71
C ARG A 126 4.74 -6.95 -7.86
N HIS A 127 4.36 -7.46 -9.03
CA HIS A 127 4.44 -8.90 -9.38
C HIS A 127 5.69 -9.20 -10.15
#